data_d9d0adc14c129f2aac8364777b463fbc
#
_entry.id   d9d0adc14c129f2aac8364777b463fbc
#
_cell.length_a   1.000
_cell.length_b   1.000
_cell.length_c   1.000
_cell.angle_alpha   90.00
_cell.angle_beta   90.00
_cell.angle_gamma   90.00
#
_symmetry.space_group_name_H-M   'P 1'
#
loop_
_entity.id
_entity.type
_entity.pdbx_description
1 polymer ?
#
loop_
_entity_poly.entity_id
_entity_poly.type
_entity_poly.pdbx_seq_one_letter_code
_entity_poly.pdbx_strand_id
1 'polypeptide(L)'
;MRDSTSFLAQQIRAYVSYQEASDHWNDASYEVNLHLFDKYCEKNYPNAANLSQEMVDTWCRKRKTESNNSCRSRIYAVVSFVRYLRSRGLTVITDPVIPRKEVREYIPHSFTEEELRNFFAACDSIPEAPTIEEQRSRRITVPVFFRLLYSSGIRTTEARLLRTGDVDLDRGILNIRYSKGHDQHFVVLHESMLELLIQYDDAISKLYPNREYFFPARSRNGGGHTRAWVQNNFRNMWFKYNSGYAVPYELRHNYAIENINSWTNEGFGFTAKLLYLSKSMGHSVIESTKYYYSLVPGLADIIEAQTDESAVIPEVDYESY
;
A
#
# COMPACT_ATOMS: atom_id res chain seq x y z
N MET A 1 -15.42 6.72 -13.34
CA MET A 1 -16.56 6.04 -12.68
C MET A 1 -17.02 4.88 -13.56
N ARG A 2 -17.25 3.68 -12.98
CA ARG A 2 -17.81 2.54 -13.71
C ARG A 2 -19.30 2.75 -13.92
N ASP A 3 -19.83 2.36 -15.09
CA ASP A 3 -21.24 2.55 -15.39
C ASP A 3 -22.13 1.68 -14.50
N SER A 4 -23.06 2.31 -13.80
CA SER A 4 -24.12 1.66 -13.03
C SER A 4 -25.35 1.53 -13.92
N THR A 5 -25.98 0.37 -13.93
CA THR A 5 -27.03 -0.02 -14.90
C THR A 5 -28.32 -0.51 -14.24
N SER A 6 -28.31 -0.82 -12.92
CA SER A 6 -29.51 -1.24 -12.20
C SER A 6 -30.47 -0.08 -11.93
N PHE A 7 -31.63 -0.38 -11.34
CA PHE A 7 -32.60 0.61 -10.85
C PHE A 7 -31.99 1.59 -9.82
N LEU A 8 -30.82 1.27 -9.23
CA LEU A 8 -30.08 2.13 -8.30
C LEU A 8 -29.10 3.09 -8.98
N ALA A 9 -28.96 3.05 -10.30
CA ALA A 9 -27.91 3.77 -11.03
C ALA A 9 -27.88 5.28 -10.74
N GLN A 10 -29.06 5.92 -10.60
CA GLN A 10 -29.14 7.34 -10.29
C GLN A 10 -28.68 7.65 -8.86
N GLN A 11 -29.14 6.85 -7.89
CA GLN A 11 -28.78 7.00 -6.49
C GLN A 11 -27.28 6.73 -6.26
N ILE A 12 -26.72 5.71 -6.94
CA ILE A 12 -25.30 5.38 -6.87
C ILE A 12 -24.45 6.54 -7.43
N ARG A 13 -24.83 7.12 -8.58
CA ARG A 13 -24.12 8.29 -9.12
C ARG A 13 -24.15 9.48 -8.17
N ALA A 14 -25.33 9.78 -7.62
CA ALA A 14 -25.47 10.87 -6.66
C ALA A 14 -24.63 10.65 -5.38
N TYR A 15 -24.58 9.42 -4.89
CA TYR A 15 -23.75 9.04 -3.75
C TYR A 15 -22.25 9.18 -4.04
N VAL A 16 -21.78 8.68 -5.19
CA VAL A 16 -20.37 8.78 -5.58
C VAL A 16 -19.95 10.25 -5.71
N SER A 17 -20.73 11.09 -6.41
CA SER A 17 -20.45 12.53 -6.51
C SER A 17 -20.42 13.23 -5.15
N TYR A 18 -21.28 12.84 -4.22
CA TYR A 18 -21.26 13.36 -2.85
C TYR A 18 -19.99 12.97 -2.10
N GLN A 19 -19.53 11.73 -2.25
CA GLN A 19 -18.31 11.23 -1.60
C GLN A 19 -17.03 11.83 -2.20
N GLU A 20 -17.00 11.99 -3.53
CA GLU A 20 -15.89 12.66 -4.24
C GLU A 20 -15.73 14.11 -3.76
N ALA A 21 -16.83 14.81 -3.54
CA ALA A 21 -16.80 16.17 -3.03
C ALA A 21 -16.32 16.30 -1.57
N SER A 22 -16.30 15.21 -0.82
CA SER A 22 -15.86 15.18 0.59
C SER A 22 -14.41 14.76 0.82
N ASP A 23 -13.63 14.51 -0.24
CA ASP A 23 -12.26 13.96 -0.23
C ASP A 23 -12.09 12.63 0.53
N HIS A 24 -13.18 11.97 0.89
CA HIS A 24 -13.17 10.71 1.64
C HIS A 24 -13.45 9.49 0.76
N TRP A 25 -13.53 9.67 -0.56
CA TRP A 25 -13.82 8.58 -1.48
C TRP A 25 -12.63 7.67 -1.74
N ASN A 26 -12.84 6.36 -1.63
CA ASN A 26 -11.84 5.33 -1.88
C ASN A 26 -12.22 4.51 -3.12
N ASP A 27 -11.84 4.99 -4.31
CA ASP A 27 -12.13 4.36 -5.60
C ASP A 27 -11.70 2.89 -5.68
N ALA A 28 -10.56 2.55 -5.08
CA ALA A 28 -9.99 1.20 -5.18
C ALA A 28 -10.82 0.13 -4.47
N SER A 29 -11.62 0.51 -3.47
CA SER A 29 -12.41 -0.42 -2.66
C SER A 29 -13.90 -0.15 -2.77
N TYR A 30 -14.32 1.09 -2.51
CA TYR A 30 -15.74 1.44 -2.43
C TYR A 30 -16.40 1.43 -3.81
N GLU A 31 -15.80 2.03 -4.83
CA GLU A 31 -16.35 2.04 -6.19
C GLU A 31 -16.47 0.62 -6.76
N VAL A 32 -15.44 -0.20 -6.56
CA VAL A 32 -15.47 -1.59 -7.04
C VAL A 32 -16.60 -2.39 -6.38
N ASN A 33 -16.73 -2.30 -5.05
CA ASN A 33 -17.73 -3.07 -4.32
C ASN A 33 -19.14 -2.55 -4.57
N LEU A 34 -19.31 -1.24 -4.73
CA LEU A 34 -20.61 -0.63 -5.07
C LEU A 34 -21.04 -1.02 -6.49
N HIS A 35 -20.12 -1.03 -7.46
CA HIS A 35 -20.42 -1.52 -8.81
C HIS A 35 -20.78 -3.02 -8.82
N LEU A 36 -20.11 -3.84 -8.02
CA LEU A 36 -20.47 -5.25 -7.89
C LEU A 36 -21.85 -5.44 -7.25
N PHE A 37 -22.24 -4.57 -6.31
CA PHE A 37 -23.59 -4.56 -5.75
C PHE A 37 -24.63 -4.14 -6.78
N ASP A 38 -24.34 -3.12 -7.57
CA ASP A 38 -25.19 -2.68 -8.68
C ASP A 38 -25.48 -3.82 -9.68
N LYS A 39 -24.41 -4.52 -10.10
CA LYS A 39 -24.52 -5.71 -10.96
C LYS A 39 -25.29 -6.86 -10.33
N TYR A 40 -25.14 -7.06 -9.02
CA TYR A 40 -25.91 -8.04 -8.29
C TYR A 40 -27.41 -7.70 -8.31
N CYS A 41 -27.78 -6.44 -8.08
CA CYS A 41 -29.16 -5.95 -8.12
C CYS A 41 -29.74 -6.08 -9.53
N GLU A 42 -29.00 -5.67 -10.56
CA GLU A 42 -29.41 -5.80 -11.97
C GLU A 42 -29.73 -7.26 -12.33
N LYS A 43 -28.85 -8.19 -11.94
CA LYS A 43 -28.97 -9.60 -12.28
C LYS A 43 -30.11 -10.33 -11.53
N ASN A 44 -30.23 -10.07 -10.23
CA ASN A 44 -31.13 -10.87 -9.38
C ASN A 44 -32.49 -10.20 -9.17
N TYR A 45 -32.61 -8.88 -9.43
CA TYR A 45 -33.83 -8.11 -9.20
C TYR A 45 -34.12 -7.14 -10.38
N PRO A 46 -34.19 -7.65 -11.63
CA PRO A 46 -34.28 -6.82 -12.84
C PRO A 46 -35.56 -5.95 -12.89
N ASN A 47 -36.61 -6.37 -12.21
CA ASN A 47 -37.91 -5.67 -12.18
C ASN A 47 -38.13 -4.87 -10.89
N ALA A 48 -37.12 -4.76 -10.03
CA ALA A 48 -37.26 -3.97 -8.80
C ALA A 48 -37.23 -2.47 -9.11
N ALA A 49 -38.11 -1.70 -8.47
CA ALA A 49 -38.11 -0.24 -8.53
C ALA A 49 -37.39 0.40 -7.34
N ASN A 50 -37.32 -0.31 -6.20
CA ASN A 50 -36.74 0.20 -4.96
C ASN A 50 -35.83 -0.83 -4.30
N LEU A 51 -34.85 -0.34 -3.55
CA LEU A 51 -33.99 -1.16 -2.71
C LEU A 51 -34.80 -1.74 -1.53
N SER A 52 -34.59 -3.03 -1.22
CA SER A 52 -35.21 -3.68 -0.09
C SER A 52 -34.18 -4.13 0.95
N GLN A 53 -34.64 -4.37 2.20
CA GLN A 53 -33.79 -4.91 3.27
C GLN A 53 -33.21 -6.26 2.87
N GLU A 54 -34.02 -7.12 2.25
CA GLU A 54 -33.59 -8.46 1.79
C GLU A 54 -32.43 -8.39 0.80
N MET A 55 -32.46 -7.46 -0.17
CA MET A 55 -31.39 -7.27 -1.15
C MET A 55 -30.05 -6.92 -0.46
N VAL A 56 -30.12 -6.00 0.51
CA VAL A 56 -28.96 -5.55 1.27
C VAL A 56 -28.43 -6.66 2.15
N ASP A 57 -29.30 -7.34 2.91
CA ASP A 57 -28.89 -8.40 3.84
C ASP A 57 -28.30 -9.61 3.09
N THR A 58 -28.89 -9.97 1.95
CA THR A 58 -28.41 -11.08 1.12
C THR A 58 -27.03 -10.77 0.53
N TRP A 59 -26.83 -9.57 -0.01
CA TRP A 59 -25.51 -9.15 -0.50
C TRP A 59 -24.47 -9.09 0.60
N CYS A 60 -24.83 -8.55 1.76
CA CYS A 60 -23.93 -8.32 2.88
C CYS A 60 -23.62 -9.58 3.69
N ARG A 61 -24.36 -10.68 3.48
CA ARG A 61 -24.10 -11.96 4.16
C ARG A 61 -22.66 -12.42 3.91
N LYS A 62 -21.98 -12.87 4.97
CA LYS A 62 -20.63 -13.43 4.87
C LYS A 62 -20.61 -14.66 3.97
N ARG A 63 -19.69 -14.71 3.01
CA ARG A 63 -19.47 -15.84 2.10
C ARG A 63 -18.61 -16.91 2.77
N LYS A 64 -18.78 -18.17 2.38
CA LYS A 64 -18.03 -19.30 2.98
C LYS A 64 -16.51 -19.18 2.84
N THR A 65 -16.02 -18.58 1.75
CA THR A 65 -14.60 -18.42 1.44
C THR A 65 -14.02 -17.08 1.90
N GLU A 66 -14.76 -16.30 2.70
CA GLU A 66 -14.43 -14.93 3.06
C GLU A 66 -14.11 -14.82 4.55
N SER A 67 -12.99 -14.17 4.92
CA SER A 67 -12.72 -13.79 6.30
C SER A 67 -13.64 -12.64 6.75
N ASN A 68 -13.80 -12.42 8.07
CA ASN A 68 -14.60 -11.30 8.56
C ASN A 68 -14.07 -9.96 8.02
N ASN A 69 -12.75 -9.75 8.00
CA ASN A 69 -12.16 -8.50 7.51
C ASN A 69 -12.41 -8.31 6.01
N SER A 70 -12.36 -9.37 5.20
CA SER A 70 -12.67 -9.31 3.77
C SER A 70 -14.16 -9.01 3.55
N CYS A 71 -15.05 -9.66 4.33
CA CYS A 71 -16.47 -9.36 4.32
C CYS A 71 -16.73 -7.89 4.66
N ARG A 72 -16.16 -7.39 5.74
CA ARG A 72 -16.27 -5.97 6.14
C ARG A 72 -15.85 -5.02 5.02
N SER A 73 -14.70 -5.26 4.39
CA SER A 73 -14.20 -4.42 3.27
C SER A 73 -15.17 -4.40 2.09
N ARG A 74 -15.81 -5.54 1.80
CA ARG A 74 -16.80 -5.65 0.73
C ARG A 74 -18.10 -4.92 1.04
N ILE A 75 -18.63 -5.10 2.25
CA ILE A 75 -19.97 -4.60 2.60
C ILE A 75 -19.99 -3.13 3.00
N TYR A 76 -18.88 -2.56 3.49
CA TYR A 76 -18.87 -1.17 3.96
C TYR A 76 -19.25 -0.16 2.87
N ALA A 77 -18.97 -0.42 1.61
CA ALA A 77 -19.42 0.43 0.51
C ALA A 77 -20.95 0.50 0.44
N VAL A 78 -21.62 -0.65 0.60
CA VAL A 78 -23.10 -0.74 0.59
C VAL A 78 -23.69 -0.18 1.88
N VAL A 79 -23.09 -0.44 3.03
CA VAL A 79 -23.53 0.14 4.32
C VAL A 79 -23.47 1.66 4.26
N SER A 80 -22.39 2.24 3.75
CA SER A 80 -22.25 3.69 3.61
C SER A 80 -23.25 4.27 2.61
N PHE A 81 -23.51 3.57 1.52
CA PHE A 81 -24.55 3.95 0.55
C PHE A 81 -25.96 3.91 1.15
N VAL A 82 -26.32 2.86 1.88
CA VAL A 82 -27.61 2.75 2.56
C VAL A 82 -27.79 3.86 3.60
N ARG A 83 -26.77 4.16 4.38
CA ARG A 83 -26.78 5.27 5.35
C ARG A 83 -26.99 6.63 4.67
N TYR A 84 -26.35 6.84 3.52
CA TYR A 84 -26.54 8.03 2.70
C TYR A 84 -28.00 8.14 2.21
N LEU A 85 -28.60 7.07 1.69
CA LEU A 85 -30.00 7.07 1.27
C LEU A 85 -30.94 7.35 2.45
N ARG A 86 -30.69 6.74 3.60
CA ARG A 86 -31.48 6.92 4.81
C ARG A 86 -31.41 8.35 5.34
N SER A 87 -30.24 8.96 5.35
CA SER A 87 -30.07 10.36 5.80
C SER A 87 -30.82 11.37 4.92
N ARG A 88 -31.20 10.97 3.70
CA ARG A 88 -32.00 11.78 2.77
C ARG A 88 -33.46 11.38 2.71
N GLY A 89 -33.91 10.49 3.59
CA GLY A 89 -35.31 10.02 3.58
C GLY A 89 -35.68 9.14 2.37
N LEU A 90 -34.70 8.66 1.60
CA LEU A 90 -34.93 7.85 0.39
C LEU A 90 -35.09 6.35 0.69
N THR A 91 -34.86 5.92 1.90
CA THR A 91 -35.05 4.54 2.38
C THR A 91 -35.20 4.48 3.88
N VAL A 92 -35.86 3.42 4.37
CA VAL A 92 -35.97 3.08 5.80
C VAL A 92 -35.12 1.84 6.17
N ILE A 93 -34.31 1.34 5.21
CA ILE A 93 -33.48 0.17 5.40
C ILE A 93 -32.49 0.39 6.54
N THR A 94 -32.34 -0.60 7.41
CA THR A 94 -31.41 -0.61 8.51
C THR A 94 -30.03 -1.15 8.08
N ASP A 95 -29.02 -0.90 8.89
CA ASP A 95 -27.68 -1.45 8.61
C ASP A 95 -27.71 -2.98 8.66
N PRO A 96 -27.09 -3.67 7.70
CA PRO A 96 -26.96 -5.11 7.73
C PRO A 96 -26.02 -5.58 8.85
N VAL A 97 -26.05 -6.85 9.17
CA VAL A 97 -25.14 -7.44 10.16
C VAL A 97 -23.68 -7.30 9.70
N ILE A 98 -22.89 -6.57 10.46
CA ILE A 98 -21.47 -6.37 10.19
C ILE A 98 -20.67 -7.37 11.04
N PRO A 99 -19.88 -8.28 10.42
CA PRO A 99 -19.05 -9.22 11.16
C PRO A 99 -18.05 -8.49 12.09
N ARG A 100 -17.70 -9.09 13.22
CA ARG A 100 -16.66 -8.55 14.11
C ARG A 100 -15.33 -8.48 13.39
N LYS A 101 -14.56 -7.39 13.63
CA LYS A 101 -13.21 -7.26 13.11
C LYS A 101 -12.32 -8.36 13.70
N GLU A 102 -11.60 -9.07 12.84
CA GLU A 102 -10.57 -10.02 13.26
C GLU A 102 -9.26 -9.25 13.43
N VAL A 103 -8.63 -9.41 14.57
CA VAL A 103 -7.25 -8.99 14.79
C VAL A 103 -6.38 -10.05 14.13
N ARG A 104 -5.57 -9.66 13.16
CA ARG A 104 -4.57 -10.54 12.55
C ARG A 104 -3.21 -10.10 13.06
N GLU A 105 -2.55 -10.97 13.75
CA GLU A 105 -1.12 -10.82 14.00
C GLU A 105 -0.40 -11.22 12.71
N TYR A 106 0.07 -10.24 11.99
CA TYR A 106 0.93 -10.45 10.84
C TYR A 106 2.37 -10.28 11.29
N ILE A 107 3.14 -11.34 11.20
CA ILE A 107 4.59 -11.29 11.42
C ILE A 107 5.22 -11.19 10.03
N PRO A 108 5.86 -10.05 9.69
CA PRO A 108 6.56 -9.91 8.42
C PRO A 108 7.68 -10.94 8.31
N HIS A 109 7.95 -11.40 7.09
CA HIS A 109 9.15 -12.17 6.82
C HIS A 109 10.38 -11.29 7.05
N SER A 110 11.27 -11.72 7.95
CA SER A 110 12.56 -11.08 8.15
C SER A 110 13.56 -11.72 7.18
N PHE A 111 14.01 -10.95 6.22
CA PHE A 111 14.96 -11.44 5.23
C PHE A 111 16.33 -11.70 5.88
N THR A 112 16.91 -12.84 5.55
CA THR A 112 18.33 -13.09 5.80
C THR A 112 19.20 -12.41 4.73
N GLU A 113 20.47 -12.17 5.04
CA GLU A 113 21.41 -11.62 4.05
C GLU A 113 21.54 -12.54 2.81
N GLU A 114 21.47 -13.85 3.02
CA GLU A 114 21.52 -14.83 1.93
C GLU A 114 20.28 -14.72 1.04
N GLU A 115 19.10 -14.63 1.61
CA GLU A 115 17.85 -14.47 0.86
C GLU A 115 17.85 -13.18 0.02
N LEU A 116 18.32 -12.06 0.58
CA LEU A 116 18.44 -10.80 -0.14
C LEU A 116 19.48 -10.90 -1.27
N ARG A 117 20.64 -11.51 -1.01
CA ARG A 117 21.66 -11.73 -2.02
C ARG A 117 21.13 -12.58 -3.17
N ASN A 118 20.46 -13.67 -2.86
CA ASN A 118 19.82 -14.57 -3.82
C ASN A 118 18.74 -13.84 -4.64
N PHE A 119 17.90 -13.06 -3.99
CA PHE A 119 16.85 -12.29 -4.66
C PHE A 119 17.41 -11.26 -5.63
N PHE A 120 18.41 -10.47 -5.22
CA PHE A 120 19.01 -9.47 -6.12
C PHE A 120 19.85 -10.12 -7.21
N ALA A 121 20.55 -11.23 -6.95
CA ALA A 121 21.21 -12.01 -7.99
C ALA A 121 20.21 -12.56 -9.04
N ALA A 122 19.02 -12.99 -8.59
CA ALA A 122 17.95 -13.38 -9.50
C ALA A 122 17.46 -12.20 -10.37
N CYS A 123 17.28 -11.01 -9.77
CA CYS A 123 16.91 -9.80 -10.50
C CYS A 123 17.93 -9.42 -11.57
N ASP A 124 19.23 -9.51 -11.26
CA ASP A 124 20.31 -9.15 -12.18
C ASP A 124 20.50 -10.19 -13.29
N SER A 125 20.05 -11.42 -13.09
CA SER A 125 20.19 -12.54 -14.02
C SER A 125 19.04 -12.68 -15.03
N ILE A 126 18.21 -11.64 -15.22
CA ILE A 126 17.16 -11.65 -16.24
C ILE A 126 17.80 -11.72 -17.63
N PRO A 127 17.47 -12.74 -18.45
CA PRO A 127 18.11 -12.95 -19.74
C PRO A 127 17.94 -11.78 -20.70
N GLU A 128 18.92 -11.59 -21.55
CA GLU A 128 18.83 -10.65 -22.65
C GLU A 128 17.87 -11.14 -23.74
N ALA A 129 16.97 -10.26 -24.18
CA ALA A 129 16.10 -10.52 -25.31
C ALA A 129 16.07 -9.27 -26.19
N PRO A 130 17.08 -9.12 -27.11
CA PRO A 130 17.29 -7.89 -27.85
C PRO A 130 16.14 -7.55 -28.81
N THR A 131 15.36 -8.53 -29.22
CA THR A 131 14.24 -8.36 -30.18
C THR A 131 12.90 -8.02 -29.51
N ILE A 132 12.78 -8.18 -28.19
CA ILE A 132 11.54 -7.97 -27.45
C ILE A 132 11.72 -6.79 -26.49
N GLU A 133 11.22 -5.62 -26.88
CA GLU A 133 11.32 -4.37 -26.11
C GLU A 133 10.81 -4.51 -24.66
N GLU A 134 9.70 -5.23 -24.44
CA GLU A 134 9.17 -5.46 -23.11
C GLU A 134 10.15 -6.24 -22.21
N GLN A 135 10.86 -7.21 -22.77
CA GLN A 135 11.87 -7.97 -22.00
C GLN A 135 13.12 -7.12 -21.75
N ARG A 136 13.52 -6.28 -22.70
CA ARG A 136 14.61 -5.30 -22.49
C ARG A 136 14.24 -4.33 -21.39
N SER A 137 13.06 -3.73 -21.44
CA SER A 137 12.55 -2.86 -20.40
C SER A 137 12.50 -3.56 -19.03
N ARG A 138 11.98 -4.80 -18.98
CA ARG A 138 11.92 -5.59 -17.75
C ARG A 138 13.31 -5.88 -17.16
N ARG A 139 14.29 -6.23 -17.99
CA ARG A 139 15.68 -6.48 -17.58
C ARG A 139 16.31 -5.25 -16.92
N ILE A 140 16.04 -4.06 -17.45
CA ILE A 140 16.54 -2.79 -16.92
C ILE A 140 15.75 -2.39 -15.66
N THR A 141 14.43 -2.55 -15.66
CA THR A 141 13.55 -2.02 -14.62
C THR A 141 13.53 -2.87 -13.36
N VAL A 142 13.45 -4.19 -13.47
CA VAL A 142 13.24 -5.07 -12.30
C VAL A 142 14.35 -4.95 -11.26
N PRO A 143 15.65 -4.98 -11.61
CA PRO A 143 16.72 -4.85 -10.61
C PRO A 143 16.69 -3.53 -9.87
N VAL A 144 16.42 -2.43 -10.59
CA VAL A 144 16.40 -1.08 -10.04
C VAL A 144 15.15 -0.85 -9.18
N PHE A 145 14.00 -1.28 -9.64
CA PHE A 145 12.73 -1.14 -8.93
C PHE A 145 12.75 -1.78 -7.54
N PHE A 146 13.23 -3.01 -7.44
CA PHE A 146 13.28 -3.69 -6.15
C PHE A 146 14.39 -3.17 -5.23
N ARG A 147 15.53 -2.71 -5.78
CA ARG A 147 16.56 -2.03 -4.99
C ARG A 147 16.04 -0.70 -4.44
N LEU A 148 15.26 0.03 -5.22
CA LEU A 148 14.63 1.25 -4.73
C LEU A 148 13.68 0.97 -3.56
N LEU A 149 12.82 -0.06 -3.67
CA LEU A 149 11.94 -0.46 -2.55
C LEU A 149 12.73 -0.84 -1.30
N TYR A 150 13.81 -1.60 -1.46
CA TYR A 150 14.67 -2.06 -0.37
C TYR A 150 15.40 -0.90 0.33
N SER A 151 15.98 0.02 -0.45
CA SER A 151 16.85 1.07 0.08
C SER A 151 16.12 2.31 0.56
N SER A 152 14.85 2.51 0.17
CA SER A 152 14.09 3.72 0.50
C SER A 152 12.86 3.47 1.37
N GLY A 153 12.42 2.23 1.45
CA GLY A 153 11.20 1.86 2.19
C GLY A 153 9.90 2.44 1.64
N ILE A 154 9.87 3.03 0.44
CA ILE A 154 8.64 3.54 -0.16
C ILE A 154 7.65 2.41 -0.47
N ARG A 155 6.36 2.74 -0.53
CA ARG A 155 5.33 1.74 -0.86
C ARG A 155 5.44 1.29 -2.31
N THR A 156 5.11 0.04 -2.58
CA THR A 156 5.09 -0.50 -3.96
C THR A 156 4.19 0.31 -4.90
N THR A 157 3.12 0.91 -4.36
CA THR A 157 2.23 1.79 -5.13
C THR A 157 2.89 3.12 -5.45
N GLU A 158 3.64 3.69 -4.52
CA GLU A 158 4.40 4.93 -4.69
C GLU A 158 5.47 4.75 -5.76
N ALA A 159 6.29 3.69 -5.66
CA ALA A 159 7.31 3.38 -6.65
C ALA A 159 6.74 3.18 -8.07
N ARG A 160 5.69 2.36 -8.22
CA ARG A 160 5.12 2.07 -9.56
C ARG A 160 4.36 3.24 -10.20
N LEU A 161 3.97 4.24 -9.42
CA LEU A 161 3.28 5.44 -9.88
C LEU A 161 4.17 6.68 -9.81
N LEU A 162 5.45 6.53 -9.49
CA LEU A 162 6.43 7.60 -9.45
C LEU A 162 6.54 8.24 -10.85
N ARG A 163 6.35 9.55 -10.94
CA ARG A 163 6.47 10.29 -12.20
C ARG A 163 7.90 10.73 -12.42
N THR A 164 8.30 10.89 -13.68
CA THR A 164 9.65 11.37 -14.02
C THR A 164 9.94 12.73 -13.39
N GLY A 165 8.97 13.66 -13.39
CA GLY A 165 9.13 14.98 -12.77
C GLY A 165 9.11 14.98 -11.22
N ASP A 166 8.93 13.83 -10.58
CA ASP A 166 8.98 13.68 -9.12
C ASP A 166 10.31 13.09 -8.64
N VAL A 167 11.25 12.84 -9.56
CA VAL A 167 12.59 12.32 -9.29
C VAL A 167 13.62 13.41 -9.59
N ASP A 168 14.22 13.97 -8.54
CA ASP A 168 15.32 14.92 -8.64
C ASP A 168 16.65 14.14 -8.57
N LEU A 169 17.19 13.83 -9.74
CA LEU A 169 18.43 13.07 -9.88
C LEU A 169 19.69 13.93 -9.55
N ASP A 170 19.56 15.26 -9.53
CA ASP A 170 20.67 16.13 -9.16
C ASP A 170 20.88 16.17 -7.65
N ARG A 171 19.77 16.10 -6.90
CA ARG A 171 19.78 16.15 -5.43
C ARG A 171 19.56 14.81 -4.74
N GLY A 172 19.21 13.78 -5.50
CA GLY A 172 18.88 12.47 -4.93
C GLY A 172 17.59 12.48 -4.11
N ILE A 173 16.56 13.21 -4.55
CA ILE A 173 15.29 13.36 -3.81
C ILE A 173 14.12 12.82 -4.63
N LEU A 174 13.29 11.99 -3.99
CA LEU A 174 11.99 11.58 -4.52
C LEU A 174 10.89 12.41 -3.87
N ASN A 175 9.99 12.97 -4.68
CA ASN A 175 8.78 13.64 -4.23
C ASN A 175 7.59 12.68 -4.34
N ILE A 176 7.18 12.08 -3.23
CA ILE A 176 6.07 11.13 -3.19
C ILE A 176 4.75 11.89 -3.04
N ARG A 177 4.09 12.21 -4.15
CA ARG A 177 2.85 13.00 -4.16
C ARG A 177 1.60 12.19 -3.91
N TYR A 178 1.56 10.93 -4.33
CA TYR A 178 0.37 10.11 -4.29
C TYR A 178 0.55 8.94 -3.34
N SER A 179 0.15 9.15 -2.10
CA SER A 179 0.06 8.10 -1.11
C SER A 179 -1.38 7.97 -0.62
N LYS A 180 -1.93 6.77 -0.66
CA LYS A 180 -3.33 6.50 -0.30
C LYS A 180 -3.63 6.97 1.14
N GLY A 181 -4.34 8.09 1.29
CA GLY A 181 -4.73 8.63 2.59
C GLY A 181 -3.56 9.12 3.45
N HIS A 182 -2.43 9.47 2.82
CA HIS A 182 -1.24 9.98 3.49
C HIS A 182 -0.75 11.25 2.82
N ASP A 183 -0.07 12.08 3.59
CA ASP A 183 0.50 13.34 3.11
C ASP A 183 1.64 13.10 2.12
N GLN A 184 1.83 14.08 1.23
CA GLN A 184 3.03 14.17 0.41
C GLN A 184 4.27 14.18 1.30
N HIS A 185 5.29 13.43 0.89
CA HIS A 185 6.56 13.39 1.61
C HIS A 185 7.74 13.25 0.65
N PHE A 186 8.91 13.62 1.16
CA PHE A 186 10.16 13.50 0.44
C PHE A 186 10.98 12.33 0.98
N VAL A 187 11.69 11.66 0.07
CA VAL A 187 12.63 10.59 0.39
C VAL A 187 13.98 10.97 -0.18
N VAL A 188 15.00 11.03 0.68
CA VAL A 188 16.39 11.24 0.28
C VAL A 188 17.01 9.88 -0.02
N LEU A 189 17.63 9.76 -1.18
CA LEU A 189 18.28 8.54 -1.63
C LEU A 189 19.71 8.46 -1.10
N HIS A 190 20.15 7.25 -0.80
CA HIS A 190 21.56 7.00 -0.60
C HIS A 190 22.33 7.15 -1.92
N GLU A 191 23.58 7.60 -1.86
CA GLU A 191 24.42 7.91 -3.04
C GLU A 191 24.46 6.75 -4.05
N SER A 192 24.67 5.52 -3.59
CA SER A 192 24.69 4.33 -4.46
C SER A 192 23.36 4.06 -5.16
N MET A 193 22.23 4.41 -4.52
CA MET A 193 20.92 4.28 -5.17
C MET A 193 20.69 5.40 -6.17
N LEU A 194 21.16 6.61 -5.89
CA LEU A 194 21.10 7.73 -6.82
C LEU A 194 21.90 7.41 -8.10
N GLU A 195 23.12 6.92 -7.97
CA GLU A 195 23.93 6.50 -9.13
C GLU A 195 23.22 5.44 -9.98
N LEU A 196 22.58 4.46 -9.31
CA LEU A 196 21.82 3.42 -10.00
C LEU A 196 20.59 4.00 -10.72
N LEU A 197 19.89 4.99 -10.14
CA LEU A 197 18.76 5.65 -10.79
C LEU A 197 19.20 6.52 -11.97
N ILE A 198 20.36 7.19 -11.92
CA ILE A 198 20.91 7.93 -13.06
C ILE A 198 21.21 6.99 -14.22
N GLN A 199 21.86 5.85 -13.97
CA GLN A 199 22.13 4.83 -15.00
C GLN A 199 20.83 4.25 -15.57
N TYR A 200 19.84 4.01 -14.69
CA TYR A 200 18.51 3.55 -15.11
C TYR A 200 17.83 4.57 -16.01
N ASP A 201 17.84 5.84 -15.62
CA ASP A 201 17.21 6.93 -16.37
C ASP A 201 17.80 7.06 -17.78
N ASP A 202 19.12 7.02 -17.91
CA ASP A 202 19.80 7.03 -19.20
C ASP A 202 19.41 5.81 -20.08
N ALA A 203 19.38 4.61 -19.49
CA ALA A 203 19.06 3.39 -20.21
C ALA A 203 17.60 3.33 -20.66
N ILE A 204 16.66 3.69 -19.77
CA ILE A 204 15.23 3.58 -20.05
C ILE A 204 14.73 4.71 -20.95
N SER A 205 15.37 5.89 -20.92
CA SER A 205 15.05 7.02 -21.81
C SER A 205 15.27 6.69 -23.28
N LYS A 206 16.21 5.80 -23.59
CA LYS A 206 16.46 5.31 -24.94
C LYS A 206 15.32 4.44 -25.50
N LEU A 207 14.55 3.80 -24.60
CA LEU A 207 13.38 3.00 -24.95
C LEU A 207 12.07 3.83 -24.90
N TYR A 208 11.96 4.73 -23.92
CA TYR A 208 10.77 5.55 -23.68
C TYR A 208 11.14 7.02 -23.44
N PRO A 209 11.50 7.78 -24.50
CA PRO A 209 12.04 9.14 -24.36
C PRO A 209 11.05 10.15 -23.74
N ASN A 210 9.76 9.96 -23.97
CA ASN A 210 8.70 10.87 -23.50
C ASN A 210 7.83 10.23 -22.41
N ARG A 211 8.42 9.42 -21.54
CA ARG A 211 7.66 8.74 -20.48
C ARG A 211 7.16 9.71 -19.40
N GLU A 212 5.95 9.54 -18.97
CA GLU A 212 5.35 10.25 -17.82
C GLU A 212 5.80 9.62 -16.50
N TYR A 213 5.85 8.27 -16.46
CA TYR A 213 6.22 7.53 -15.26
C TYR A 213 7.71 7.17 -15.29
N PHE A 214 8.36 7.30 -14.13
CA PHE A 214 9.77 6.97 -14.00
C PHE A 214 10.04 5.50 -14.37
N PHE A 215 9.13 4.58 -13.94
CA PHE A 215 9.09 3.18 -14.34
C PHE A 215 7.95 2.92 -15.33
N PRO A 216 8.16 3.13 -16.64
CA PRO A 216 7.10 3.04 -17.64
C PRO A 216 6.70 1.60 -17.95
N ALA A 217 5.41 1.37 -18.18
CA ALA A 217 4.86 0.11 -18.63
C ALA A 217 4.37 0.21 -20.09
N ARG A 218 4.98 -0.55 -20.99
CA ARG A 218 4.58 -0.58 -22.43
C ARG A 218 3.11 -0.95 -22.61
N SER A 219 2.64 -1.99 -21.92
CA SER A 219 1.26 -2.50 -22.03
C SER A 219 0.17 -1.49 -21.66
N ARG A 220 0.55 -0.30 -21.15
CA ARG A 220 -0.35 0.78 -20.75
C ARG A 220 0.00 2.11 -21.43
N ASN A 221 0.52 2.06 -22.65
CA ASN A 221 0.92 3.25 -23.41
C ASN A 221 1.85 4.19 -22.61
N GLY A 222 2.84 3.61 -21.92
CA GLY A 222 3.77 4.38 -21.06
C GLY A 222 3.25 4.72 -19.67
N GLY A 223 2.05 4.26 -19.28
CA GLY A 223 1.54 4.37 -17.91
C GLY A 223 2.35 3.56 -16.90
N GLY A 224 2.10 3.80 -15.60
CA GLY A 224 2.80 3.07 -14.53
C GLY A 224 2.47 1.57 -14.49
N HIS A 225 3.37 0.77 -13.94
CA HIS A 225 3.19 -0.67 -13.77
C HIS A 225 1.96 -1.02 -12.90
N THR A 226 1.35 -2.17 -13.16
CA THR A 226 0.25 -2.70 -12.34
C THR A 226 0.75 -3.31 -11.03
N ARG A 227 -0.15 -3.43 -10.05
CA ARG A 227 0.15 -4.21 -8.82
C ARG A 227 0.53 -5.65 -9.15
N ALA A 228 -0.15 -6.26 -10.12
CA ALA A 228 0.15 -7.63 -10.57
C ALA A 228 1.56 -7.75 -11.17
N TRP A 229 2.05 -6.73 -11.88
CA TRP A 229 3.41 -6.73 -12.40
C TRP A 229 4.44 -6.80 -11.27
N VAL A 230 4.27 -6.00 -10.22
CA VAL A 230 5.17 -6.02 -9.06
C VAL A 230 5.15 -7.38 -8.38
N GLN A 231 3.95 -7.91 -8.08
CA GLN A 231 3.79 -9.21 -7.42
C GLN A 231 4.38 -10.37 -8.22
N ASN A 232 4.12 -10.40 -9.53
CA ASN A 232 4.60 -11.48 -10.39
C ASN A 232 6.13 -11.42 -10.56
N ASN A 233 6.72 -10.23 -10.76
CA ASN A 233 8.17 -10.12 -10.88
C ASN A 233 8.85 -10.48 -9.55
N PHE A 234 8.36 -9.98 -8.42
CA PHE A 234 8.91 -10.38 -7.11
C PHE A 234 8.87 -11.89 -6.93
N ARG A 235 7.71 -12.51 -7.12
CA ARG A 235 7.54 -13.96 -6.96
C ARG A 235 8.46 -14.75 -7.87
N ASN A 236 8.59 -14.36 -9.15
CA ASN A 236 9.44 -15.04 -10.11
C ASN A 236 10.93 -14.93 -9.75
N MET A 237 11.38 -13.78 -9.25
CA MET A 237 12.77 -13.57 -8.82
C MET A 237 13.03 -14.26 -7.48
N TRP A 238 12.08 -14.22 -6.55
CA TRP A 238 12.19 -14.86 -5.25
C TRP A 238 12.39 -16.38 -5.39
N PHE A 239 11.46 -17.04 -6.05
CA PHE A 239 11.50 -18.51 -6.20
C PHE A 239 12.59 -19.03 -7.15
N LYS A 240 13.41 -18.18 -7.73
CA LYS A 240 14.54 -18.63 -8.54
C LYS A 240 15.65 -19.24 -7.69
N TYR A 241 15.91 -18.68 -6.51
CA TYR A 241 16.98 -19.10 -5.62
C TYR A 241 16.58 -19.19 -4.14
N ASN A 242 15.39 -18.75 -3.78
CA ASN A 242 14.86 -18.81 -2.42
C ASN A 242 13.66 -19.76 -2.34
N SER A 243 13.35 -20.19 -1.12
CA SER A 243 12.17 -20.99 -0.77
C SER A 243 11.31 -20.22 0.25
N GLY A 244 10.12 -20.74 0.55
CA GLY A 244 9.23 -20.09 1.50
C GLY A 244 8.42 -18.97 0.88
N TYR A 245 7.59 -18.32 1.70
CA TYR A 245 6.68 -17.26 1.26
C TYR A 245 7.23 -15.89 1.63
N ALA A 246 7.36 -15.03 0.65
CA ALA A 246 7.67 -13.63 0.83
C ALA A 246 6.87 -12.76 -0.16
N VAL A 247 6.67 -11.49 0.18
CA VAL A 247 5.95 -10.52 -0.66
C VAL A 247 6.72 -9.21 -0.80
N PRO A 248 6.52 -8.44 -1.89
CA PRO A 248 7.27 -7.20 -2.13
C PRO A 248 7.18 -6.18 -1.00
N TYR A 249 6.08 -6.19 -0.24
CA TYR A 249 5.87 -5.23 0.84
C TYR A 249 6.82 -5.46 2.03
N GLU A 250 7.35 -6.66 2.16
CA GLU A 250 8.30 -7.00 3.22
C GLU A 250 9.66 -6.33 3.04
N LEU A 251 10.03 -5.92 1.82
CA LEU A 251 11.20 -5.06 1.61
C LEU A 251 11.10 -3.74 2.38
N ARG A 252 9.90 -3.18 2.47
CA ARG A 252 9.64 -1.99 3.27
C ARG A 252 9.69 -2.27 4.78
N HIS A 253 9.20 -3.43 5.22
CA HIS A 253 9.33 -3.86 6.61
C HIS A 253 10.80 -4.02 6.97
N ASN A 254 11.58 -4.67 6.09
CA ASN A 254 13.01 -4.83 6.27
C ASN A 254 13.75 -3.49 6.38
N TYR A 255 13.44 -2.52 5.49
CA TYR A 255 14.00 -1.17 5.57
C TYR A 255 13.76 -0.52 6.93
N ALA A 256 12.55 -0.63 7.49
CA ALA A 256 12.25 -0.07 8.81
C ALA A 256 13.02 -0.78 9.93
N ILE A 257 13.06 -2.11 9.91
CA ILE A 257 13.74 -2.93 10.92
C ILE A 257 15.27 -2.66 10.89
N GLU A 258 15.87 -2.65 9.70
CA GLU A 258 17.31 -2.37 9.55
C GLU A 258 17.68 -0.97 10.03
N ASN A 259 16.88 0.04 9.72
CA ASN A 259 17.11 1.38 10.24
C ASN A 259 17.02 1.43 11.76
N ILE A 260 16.02 0.78 12.38
CA ILE A 260 15.88 0.76 13.84
C ILE A 260 17.06 0.01 14.48
N ASN A 261 17.45 -1.14 13.92
CA ASN A 261 18.59 -1.91 14.41
C ASN A 261 19.92 -1.14 14.34
N SER A 262 20.13 -0.33 13.29
CA SER A 262 21.36 0.45 13.14
C SER A 262 21.53 1.55 14.18
N TRP A 263 20.46 1.96 14.88
CA TRP A 263 20.50 3.07 15.84
C TRP A 263 20.98 2.69 17.25
N THR A 264 21.13 1.42 17.53
CA THR A 264 21.41 0.90 18.87
C THR A 264 22.73 1.39 19.48
N ASN A 265 23.65 1.97 18.67
CA ASN A 265 24.97 2.38 19.13
C ASN A 265 25.33 3.86 18.88
N GLU A 266 24.39 4.69 18.39
CA GLU A 266 24.76 6.01 17.85
C GLU A 266 24.34 7.24 18.69
N GLY A 267 24.07 7.16 19.97
CA GLY A 267 23.94 8.33 20.88
C GLY A 267 22.95 9.45 20.54
N PHE A 268 22.24 9.38 19.41
CA PHE A 268 21.21 10.32 19.03
C PHE A 268 19.85 9.94 19.62
N GLY A 269 19.08 10.94 20.01
CA GLY A 269 17.77 10.73 20.61
C GLY A 269 16.87 9.84 19.71
N PHE A 270 16.62 8.63 20.17
CA PHE A 270 15.83 7.59 19.49
C PHE A 270 14.48 8.11 18.95
N THR A 271 13.81 8.97 19.73
CA THR A 271 12.53 9.58 19.35
C THR A 271 12.64 10.44 18.08
N ALA A 272 13.74 11.19 17.92
CA ALA A 272 13.97 12.02 16.74
C ALA A 272 14.17 11.15 15.48
N LYS A 273 15.00 10.10 15.58
CA LYS A 273 15.25 9.16 14.46
C LYS A 273 13.97 8.43 14.06
N LEU A 274 13.14 8.01 15.04
CA LEU A 274 11.85 7.41 14.76
C LEU A 274 10.91 8.36 14.02
N LEU A 275 10.88 9.63 14.39
CA LEU A 275 10.08 10.63 13.72
C LEU A 275 10.54 10.82 12.27
N TYR A 276 11.85 10.85 12.02
CA TYR A 276 12.40 10.92 10.67
C TYR A 276 12.04 9.69 9.84
N LEU A 277 12.21 8.49 10.40
CA LEU A 277 11.80 7.24 9.74
C LEU A 277 10.29 7.25 9.42
N SER A 278 9.47 7.65 10.38
CA SER A 278 8.02 7.77 10.21
C SER A 278 7.66 8.70 9.05
N LYS A 279 8.31 9.86 8.96
CA LYS A 279 8.09 10.83 7.87
C LYS A 279 8.61 10.33 6.54
N SER A 280 9.81 9.76 6.46
CA SER A 280 10.38 9.21 5.23
C SER A 280 9.55 8.04 4.68
N MET A 281 8.94 7.25 5.56
CA MET A 281 8.00 6.20 5.18
C MET A 281 6.59 6.73 4.85
N GLY A 282 6.29 8.02 5.05
CA GLY A 282 4.98 8.60 4.82
C GLY A 282 3.91 8.00 5.73
N HIS A 283 4.21 7.84 7.02
CA HIS A 283 3.22 7.47 8.03
C HIS A 283 2.52 8.73 8.55
N SER A 284 1.19 8.75 8.50
CA SER A 284 0.38 9.86 9.04
C SER A 284 0.39 9.89 10.57
N VAL A 285 0.60 8.74 11.21
CA VAL A 285 0.69 8.60 12.68
C VAL A 285 1.92 7.77 13.05
N ILE A 286 2.59 8.17 14.13
CA ILE A 286 3.84 7.54 14.59
C ILE A 286 3.61 6.08 15.06
N GLU A 287 2.40 5.75 15.49
CA GLU A 287 2.00 4.40 15.91
C GLU A 287 2.21 3.37 14.80
N SER A 288 2.07 3.78 13.54
CA SER A 288 2.36 2.91 12.38
C SER A 288 3.84 2.52 12.29
N THR A 289 4.73 3.34 12.86
CA THR A 289 6.18 3.06 12.92
C THR A 289 6.52 2.30 14.20
N LYS A 290 5.83 2.58 15.30
CA LYS A 290 5.98 1.85 16.58
C LYS A 290 5.69 0.35 16.45
N TYR A 291 4.86 -0.06 15.49
CA TYR A 291 4.65 -1.47 15.17
C TYR A 291 5.96 -2.23 14.96
N TYR A 292 6.98 -1.59 14.38
CA TYR A 292 8.28 -2.23 14.13
C TYR A 292 9.09 -2.47 15.40
N TYR A 293 8.79 -1.81 16.51
CA TYR A 293 9.45 -2.08 17.80
C TYR A 293 9.21 -3.49 18.30
N SER A 294 7.99 -4.00 18.14
CA SER A 294 7.67 -5.36 18.56
C SER A 294 8.35 -6.42 17.71
N LEU A 295 8.99 -6.04 16.60
CA LEU A 295 9.65 -6.93 15.65
C LEU A 295 11.17 -6.91 15.77
N VAL A 296 11.76 -5.98 16.56
CA VAL A 296 13.20 -5.85 16.75
C VAL A 296 13.62 -6.58 18.03
N PRO A 297 14.35 -7.70 17.93
CA PRO A 297 14.86 -8.40 19.10
C PRO A 297 15.80 -7.50 19.93
N GLY A 298 15.66 -7.51 21.23
CA GLY A 298 16.54 -6.76 22.15
C GLY A 298 16.25 -5.26 22.28
N LEU A 299 15.26 -4.72 21.57
CA LEU A 299 14.91 -3.31 21.73
C LEU A 299 14.31 -3.00 23.10
N ALA A 300 13.57 -3.94 23.69
CA ALA A 300 13.06 -3.83 25.05
C ALA A 300 14.20 -3.65 26.06
N ASP A 301 15.25 -4.46 25.94
CA ASP A 301 16.42 -4.41 26.83
C ASP A 301 17.18 -3.07 26.71
N ILE A 302 17.22 -2.49 25.49
CA ILE A 302 17.87 -1.20 25.24
C ILE A 302 17.05 -0.05 25.83
N ILE A 303 15.73 -0.10 25.71
CA ILE A 303 14.84 0.89 26.32
C ILE A 303 14.93 0.79 27.85
N GLU A 304 14.92 -0.41 28.39
CA GLU A 304 15.06 -0.67 29.83
C GLU A 304 16.39 -0.15 30.37
N ALA A 305 17.50 -0.42 29.69
CA ALA A 305 18.84 0.07 30.04
C ALA A 305 18.97 1.62 29.96
N GLN A 306 18.20 2.28 29.11
CA GLN A 306 18.18 3.75 28.99
C GLN A 306 17.14 4.43 29.91
N THR A 307 16.15 3.69 30.38
CA THR A 307 15.13 4.21 31.31
C THR A 307 15.45 3.94 32.78
N ASP A 308 16.43 3.10 33.09
CA ASP A 308 16.84 2.76 34.46
C ASP A 308 17.59 3.89 35.18
N GLU A 309 17.96 4.99 34.49
CA GLU A 309 18.41 6.23 35.10
C GLU A 309 17.28 7.28 35.14
N SER A 310 16.46 7.20 36.20
CA SER A 310 15.61 8.32 36.69
C SER A 310 14.42 8.80 35.85
N ALA A 311 13.49 7.96 35.50
CA ALA A 311 12.14 8.42 35.21
C ALA A 311 11.11 7.71 36.13
N VAL A 312 10.87 8.26 37.28
CA VAL A 312 9.64 8.03 38.03
C VAL A 312 8.50 8.44 37.09
N ILE A 313 7.82 7.45 36.51
CA ILE A 313 6.55 7.70 35.82
C ILE A 313 5.58 8.15 36.91
N PRO A 314 4.99 9.37 36.84
CA PRO A 314 3.98 9.76 37.80
C PRO A 314 2.83 8.75 37.74
N GLU A 315 2.49 8.11 38.86
CA GLU A 315 1.25 7.35 38.97
C GLU A 315 0.10 8.27 38.61
N VAL A 316 -0.63 7.95 37.57
CA VAL A 316 -1.88 8.65 37.24
C VAL A 316 -2.93 8.11 38.19
N ASP A 317 -3.29 8.92 39.17
CA ASP A 317 -4.37 8.64 40.11
C ASP A 317 -5.70 8.68 39.34
N TYR A 318 -6.29 7.52 39.10
CA TYR A 318 -7.56 7.35 38.37
C TYR A 318 -8.82 7.58 39.28
N GLU A 319 -8.65 8.06 40.53
CA GLU A 319 -9.79 8.21 41.46
C GLU A 319 -10.40 9.62 41.50
N SER A 320 -10.05 10.53 40.60
CA SER A 320 -10.64 11.87 40.61
C SER A 320 -11.16 12.34 39.24
N TYR A 321 -12.17 11.63 38.69
CA TYR A 321 -13.16 12.25 37.78
C TYR A 321 -14.43 11.40 37.74
#